data_fe639fe76f5920b537225df936a6162c
#
_entry.id   fe639fe76f5920b537225df936a6162c
#
_cell.length_a   1.000
_cell.length_b   1.000
_cell.length_c   1.000
_cell.angle_alpha   90.00
_cell.angle_beta   90.00
_cell.angle_gamma   90.00
#
_symmetry.space_group_name_H-M   'P 1'
#
loop_
_entity.id
_entity.type
_entity.pdbx_description
1 polymer ?
#
loop_
_entity_poly.entity_id
_entity_poly.type
_entity_poly.pdbx_seq_one_letter_code
_entity_poly.pdbx_strand_id
1 'polypeptide(L)'
;LIKLADRLHNMRTLSSMRPDKQMKIAGETDYFYAPLANRLGFYEVKTELENLSFRFRCPHEYEQLTSLIARDDRAQHDRLAKFCTQLRQTLLNAGIRVEVFIEYRKPYSIWRKMHKYGDDFNHLKYRHFTEIIFDDSQGMSEKDMALKIYSVLTCRFREKPGGISNYIDSPKENGYQSFHVKLLADFGRWQEVHISSRRMVRDSQLGCVAERTDDNIRRWIEKFRHVLRDITDNDRQPDGVGFMEKVVKTFYNDDIMTFTPKGREVVLPQRSTVLDFAYEVNEELGTHAKYARVNGFLSSIKAPLRRGDVVEIFTDGECVPQHDWLDSVVTYKAQSAIRTYLSEQPVPRYQRCVCCDPIPGEEVVGFEDCDGDITLHKRDCPTAIKLASQQGDSIVSVDFKADDTLYPVTIIIKAVDRYHLFVDLVDCISNQLHLAINSFNTDTVDSIVTCRMSFAVHSYDELSTIMHHIGEIDSVDEVKRL
;
A
#
# COMPACT_ATOMS: atom_id res chain seq x y z
N LEU A 1 23.42 16.12 -1.95
CA LEU A 1 23.90 16.38 -3.30
C LEU A 1 25.26 15.72 -3.57
N ILE A 2 26.30 16.00 -2.75
CA ILE A 2 27.64 15.41 -2.92
C ILE A 2 27.59 13.89 -2.98
N LYS A 3 26.82 13.24 -2.10
CA LYS A 3 26.65 11.78 -2.09
C LYS A 3 25.96 11.23 -3.34
N LEU A 4 25.04 11.98 -3.95
CA LEU A 4 24.42 11.59 -5.22
C LEU A 4 25.43 11.70 -6.38
N ALA A 5 26.23 12.75 -6.42
CA ALA A 5 27.27 12.92 -7.43
C ALA A 5 28.35 11.83 -7.30
N ASP A 6 28.81 11.53 -6.08
CA ASP A 6 29.73 10.44 -5.81
C ASP A 6 29.15 9.09 -6.23
N ARG A 7 27.89 8.81 -5.88
CA ARG A 7 27.21 7.58 -6.27
C ARG A 7 27.10 7.45 -7.80
N LEU A 8 26.76 8.52 -8.50
CA LEU A 8 26.67 8.53 -9.95
C LEU A 8 28.05 8.24 -10.59
N HIS A 9 29.11 8.87 -10.09
CA HIS A 9 30.47 8.58 -10.54
C HIS A 9 30.84 7.11 -10.31
N ASN A 10 30.57 6.58 -9.13
CA ASN A 10 30.84 5.19 -8.77
C ASN A 10 30.06 4.22 -9.66
N MET A 11 28.82 4.54 -10.00
CA MET A 11 28.01 3.70 -10.91
C MET A 11 28.55 3.72 -12.35
N ARG A 12 29.05 4.83 -12.84
CA ARG A 12 29.66 4.94 -14.18
C ARG A 12 30.96 4.14 -14.29
N THR A 13 31.71 3.99 -13.19
CA THR A 13 32.97 3.26 -13.13
C THR A 13 32.88 1.85 -12.54
N LEU A 14 31.65 1.37 -12.26
CA LEU A 14 31.39 0.16 -11.52
C LEU A 14 31.87 -1.13 -12.20
N SER A 15 32.03 -1.10 -13.54
CA SER A 15 32.56 -2.25 -14.33
C SER A 15 33.96 -2.68 -13.92
N SER A 16 34.78 -1.80 -13.32
CA SER A 16 36.12 -2.12 -12.84
C SER A 16 36.14 -2.90 -11.50
N MET A 17 35.02 -3.01 -10.83
CA MET A 17 34.92 -3.67 -9.53
C MET A 17 34.56 -5.16 -9.65
N ARG A 18 34.79 -5.91 -8.57
CA ARG A 18 34.40 -7.32 -8.46
C ARG A 18 32.89 -7.50 -8.51
N PRO A 19 32.35 -8.61 -9.07
CA PRO A 19 30.91 -8.84 -9.25
C PRO A 19 30.08 -8.74 -7.95
N ASP A 20 30.61 -9.22 -6.82
CA ASP A 20 29.98 -9.12 -5.51
C ASP A 20 29.74 -7.67 -5.07
N LYS A 21 30.78 -6.82 -5.27
CA LYS A 21 30.67 -5.39 -5.00
C LYS A 21 29.77 -4.66 -5.98
N GLN A 22 29.78 -5.08 -7.27
CA GLN A 22 28.90 -4.52 -8.29
C GLN A 22 27.44 -4.72 -7.90
N MET A 23 27.05 -5.94 -7.49
CA MET A 23 25.68 -6.24 -7.10
C MET A 23 25.23 -5.46 -5.88
N LYS A 24 26.09 -5.36 -4.85
CA LYS A 24 25.79 -4.57 -3.64
C LYS A 24 25.57 -3.10 -3.96
N ILE A 25 26.51 -2.47 -4.67
CA ILE A 25 26.45 -1.04 -4.99
C ILE A 25 25.29 -0.73 -5.92
N ALA A 26 25.01 -1.60 -6.90
CA ALA A 26 23.86 -1.47 -7.79
C ALA A 26 22.52 -1.63 -7.04
N GLY A 27 22.43 -2.58 -6.12
CA GLY A 27 21.25 -2.76 -5.27
C GLY A 27 20.97 -1.54 -4.38
N GLU A 28 21.96 -1.05 -3.66
CA GLU A 28 21.85 0.17 -2.86
C GLU A 28 21.44 1.38 -3.71
N THR A 29 21.92 1.45 -4.95
CA THR A 29 21.63 2.55 -5.87
C THR A 29 20.18 2.56 -6.29
N ASP A 30 19.64 1.40 -6.69
CA ASP A 30 18.25 1.26 -7.09
C ASP A 30 17.28 1.48 -5.92
N TYR A 31 17.67 0.94 -4.76
CA TYR A 31 16.81 0.93 -3.59
C TYR A 31 16.75 2.29 -2.87
N PHE A 32 17.84 3.05 -2.85
CA PHE A 32 17.93 4.29 -2.07
C PHE A 32 18.27 5.52 -2.91
N TYR A 33 19.37 5.49 -3.69
CA TYR A 33 19.87 6.72 -4.32
C TYR A 33 19.05 7.19 -5.51
N ALA A 34 18.53 6.28 -6.33
CA ALA A 34 17.68 6.67 -7.45
C ALA A 34 16.32 7.25 -6.98
N PRO A 35 15.63 6.66 -5.97
CA PRO A 35 14.47 7.28 -5.35
C PRO A 35 14.76 8.65 -4.72
N LEU A 36 15.88 8.79 -4.03
CA LEU A 36 16.30 10.06 -3.45
C LEU A 36 16.51 11.13 -4.53
N ALA A 37 17.18 10.77 -5.63
CA ALA A 37 17.37 11.67 -6.77
C ALA A 37 16.02 12.09 -7.39
N ASN A 38 15.06 11.17 -7.48
CA ASN A 38 13.71 11.47 -7.94
C ASN A 38 13.01 12.50 -7.05
N ARG A 39 13.08 12.33 -5.72
CA ARG A 39 12.45 13.24 -4.75
C ARG A 39 13.06 14.64 -4.78
N LEU A 40 14.36 14.71 -5.00
CA LEU A 40 15.07 15.98 -5.14
C LEU A 40 14.91 16.61 -6.54
N GLY A 41 14.13 16.02 -7.43
CA GLY A 41 13.83 16.55 -8.77
C GLY A 41 14.93 16.36 -9.80
N PHE A 42 15.99 15.60 -9.51
CA PHE A 42 17.07 15.31 -10.46
C PHE A 42 16.67 14.17 -11.40
N TYR A 43 15.81 14.47 -12.37
CA TYR A 43 15.24 13.46 -13.24
C TYR A 43 16.29 12.69 -14.07
N GLU A 44 17.30 13.40 -14.63
CA GLU A 44 18.37 12.78 -15.42
C GLU A 44 19.23 11.88 -14.56
N VAL A 45 19.69 12.37 -13.40
CA VAL A 45 20.50 11.60 -12.44
C VAL A 45 19.75 10.34 -11.98
N LYS A 46 18.47 10.49 -11.62
CA LYS A 46 17.61 9.36 -11.26
C LYS A 46 17.55 8.34 -12.38
N THR A 47 17.27 8.78 -13.60
CA THR A 47 17.11 7.90 -14.76
C THR A 47 18.42 7.18 -15.11
N GLU A 48 19.57 7.87 -15.01
CA GLU A 48 20.86 7.27 -15.23
C GLU A 48 21.20 6.25 -14.13
N LEU A 49 20.99 6.58 -12.85
CA LEU A 49 21.21 5.67 -11.73
C LEU A 49 20.37 4.39 -11.86
N GLU A 50 19.07 4.51 -12.20
CA GLU A 50 18.18 3.36 -12.43
C GLU A 50 18.70 2.47 -13.56
N ASN A 51 19.09 3.02 -14.68
CA ASN A 51 19.57 2.25 -15.83
C ASN A 51 20.94 1.60 -15.58
N LEU A 52 21.88 2.30 -14.94
CA LEU A 52 23.17 1.72 -14.55
C LEU A 52 22.96 0.60 -13.53
N SER A 53 22.10 0.81 -12.53
CA SER A 53 21.77 -0.24 -11.56
C SER A 53 21.14 -1.47 -12.26
N PHE A 54 20.18 -1.27 -13.14
CA PHE A 54 19.55 -2.35 -13.90
C PHE A 54 20.56 -3.12 -14.76
N ARG A 55 21.49 -2.43 -15.41
CA ARG A 55 22.55 -3.05 -16.21
C ARG A 55 23.41 -4.03 -15.41
N PHE A 56 23.74 -3.70 -14.14
CA PHE A 56 24.58 -4.55 -13.30
C PHE A 56 23.78 -5.65 -12.56
N ARG A 57 22.52 -5.39 -12.22
CA ARG A 57 21.67 -6.38 -11.53
C ARG A 57 21.04 -7.40 -12.45
N CYS A 58 20.63 -6.96 -13.64
CA CYS A 58 19.94 -7.78 -14.64
C CYS A 58 20.56 -7.57 -16.04
N PRO A 59 21.83 -7.96 -16.24
CA PRO A 59 22.56 -7.66 -17.47
C PRO A 59 21.91 -8.24 -18.73
N HIS A 60 21.40 -9.46 -18.65
CA HIS A 60 20.75 -10.14 -19.77
C HIS A 60 19.49 -9.40 -20.24
N GLU A 61 18.59 -9.06 -19.32
CA GLU A 61 17.35 -8.31 -19.61
C GLU A 61 17.66 -6.90 -20.11
N TYR A 62 18.71 -6.26 -19.55
CA TYR A 62 19.17 -4.95 -20.00
C TYR A 62 19.63 -4.98 -21.47
N GLU A 63 20.48 -5.93 -21.83
CA GLU A 63 20.98 -6.11 -23.21
C GLU A 63 19.87 -6.46 -24.19
N GLN A 64 18.98 -7.38 -23.80
CA GLN A 64 17.82 -7.77 -24.58
C GLN A 64 16.92 -6.56 -24.88
N LEU A 65 16.55 -5.78 -23.84
CA LEU A 65 15.71 -4.60 -24.01
C LEU A 65 16.40 -3.51 -24.80
N THR A 66 17.68 -3.27 -24.59
CA THR A 66 18.47 -2.31 -25.36
C THR A 66 18.44 -2.67 -26.86
N SER A 67 18.60 -3.93 -27.20
CA SER A 67 18.54 -4.44 -28.57
C SER A 67 17.13 -4.28 -29.18
N LEU A 68 16.09 -4.58 -28.41
CA LEU A 68 14.69 -4.41 -28.83
C LEU A 68 14.34 -2.95 -29.08
N ILE A 69 14.74 -2.04 -28.18
CA ILE A 69 14.54 -0.59 -28.33
C ILE A 69 15.22 -0.09 -29.59
N ALA A 70 16.50 -0.46 -29.83
CA ALA A 70 17.23 -0.04 -31.01
C ALA A 70 16.65 -0.62 -32.33
N ARG A 71 16.01 -1.78 -32.29
CA ARG A 71 15.29 -2.36 -33.42
C ARG A 71 13.97 -1.61 -33.68
N ASP A 72 13.21 -1.32 -32.63
CA ASP A 72 11.95 -0.58 -32.71
C ASP A 72 12.19 0.85 -33.23
N ASP A 73 13.24 1.53 -32.74
CA ASP A 73 13.64 2.85 -33.20
C ASP A 73 13.89 2.85 -34.71
N ARG A 74 14.74 1.95 -35.19
CA ARG A 74 15.02 1.82 -36.62
C ARG A 74 13.78 1.53 -37.45
N ALA A 75 12.88 0.67 -36.95
CA ALA A 75 11.66 0.28 -37.67
C ALA A 75 10.61 1.39 -37.75
N GLN A 76 10.61 2.30 -36.78
CA GLN A 76 9.60 3.36 -36.66
C GLN A 76 10.15 4.77 -36.95
N HIS A 77 11.46 4.91 -37.12
CA HIS A 77 12.16 6.18 -37.27
C HIS A 77 11.48 7.14 -38.30
N ASP A 78 11.27 6.68 -39.53
CA ASP A 78 10.70 7.52 -40.59
C ASP A 78 9.27 7.97 -40.28
N ARG A 79 8.46 7.09 -39.67
CA ARG A 79 7.08 7.39 -39.30
C ARG A 79 7.01 8.43 -38.20
N LEU A 80 7.86 8.29 -37.21
CA LEU A 80 7.95 9.21 -36.07
C LEU A 80 8.57 10.54 -36.47
N ALA A 81 9.62 10.53 -37.30
CA ALA A 81 10.21 11.74 -37.88
C ALA A 81 9.20 12.53 -38.72
N LYS A 82 8.36 11.84 -39.53
CA LYS A 82 7.26 12.45 -40.25
C LYS A 82 6.24 13.10 -39.33
N PHE A 83 5.86 12.41 -38.25
CA PHE A 83 4.92 12.94 -37.26
C PHE A 83 5.49 14.19 -36.56
N CYS A 84 6.77 14.19 -36.13
CA CYS A 84 7.43 15.38 -35.59
C CYS A 84 7.46 16.55 -36.58
N THR A 85 7.71 16.27 -37.85
CA THR A 85 7.69 17.31 -38.90
C THR A 85 6.30 17.91 -39.07
N GLN A 86 5.25 17.09 -39.03
CA GLN A 86 3.86 17.54 -39.09
C GLN A 86 3.47 18.40 -37.89
N LEU A 87 3.86 18.01 -36.67
CA LEU A 87 3.65 18.80 -35.45
C LEU A 87 4.35 20.16 -35.56
N ARG A 88 5.64 20.18 -35.96
CA ARG A 88 6.41 21.41 -36.14
C ARG A 88 5.79 22.33 -37.16
N GLN A 89 5.42 21.80 -38.33
CA GLN A 89 4.81 22.61 -39.40
C GLN A 89 3.43 23.16 -39.00
N THR A 90 2.63 22.37 -38.28
CA THR A 90 1.30 22.81 -37.79
C THR A 90 1.45 24.01 -36.85
N LEU A 91 2.41 23.94 -35.93
CA LEU A 91 2.67 25.01 -34.97
C LEU A 91 3.32 26.23 -35.63
N LEU A 92 4.26 26.02 -36.57
CA LEU A 92 4.86 27.10 -37.36
C LEU A 92 3.83 27.89 -38.19
N ASN A 93 2.88 27.19 -38.79
CA ASN A 93 1.79 27.82 -39.53
C ASN A 93 0.87 28.67 -38.63
N ALA A 94 0.79 28.34 -37.34
CA ALA A 94 0.10 29.14 -36.32
C ALA A 94 0.98 30.23 -35.68
N GLY A 95 2.18 30.46 -36.24
CA GLY A 95 3.14 31.44 -35.72
C GLY A 95 3.87 31.05 -34.45
N ILE A 96 3.82 29.75 -34.07
CA ILE A 96 4.47 29.26 -32.86
C ILE A 96 5.75 28.51 -33.24
N ARG A 97 6.89 28.97 -32.75
CA ARG A 97 8.20 28.31 -32.97
C ARG A 97 8.48 27.37 -31.81
N VAL A 98 8.81 26.13 -32.12
CA VAL A 98 9.07 25.09 -31.14
C VAL A 98 10.18 24.15 -31.61
N GLU A 99 10.87 23.54 -30.66
CA GLU A 99 11.70 22.36 -30.89
C GLU A 99 10.84 21.11 -30.70
N VAL A 100 10.97 20.14 -31.60
CA VAL A 100 10.19 18.91 -31.56
C VAL A 100 11.13 17.74 -31.79
N PHE A 101 11.19 16.80 -30.87
CA PHE A 101 12.01 15.60 -30.98
C PHE A 101 11.36 14.39 -30.29
N ILE A 102 11.91 13.20 -30.58
CA ILE A 102 11.42 11.94 -30.04
C ILE A 102 12.36 11.49 -28.94
N GLU A 103 11.77 11.12 -27.80
CA GLU A 103 12.46 10.51 -26.68
C GLU A 103 12.03 9.06 -26.51
N TYR A 104 12.99 8.12 -26.54
CA TYR A 104 12.76 6.72 -26.17
C TYR A 104 12.91 6.54 -24.67
N ARG A 105 11.97 5.81 -24.07
CA ARG A 105 12.08 5.45 -22.66
C ARG A 105 13.27 4.52 -22.48
N LYS A 106 14.02 4.73 -21.40
CA LYS A 106 15.22 3.94 -21.08
C LYS A 106 14.85 2.49 -20.72
N PRO A 107 15.78 1.52 -20.90
CA PRO A 107 15.53 0.09 -20.67
C PRO A 107 14.87 -0.22 -19.32
N TYR A 108 15.35 0.35 -18.21
CA TYR A 108 14.76 0.16 -16.90
C TYR A 108 13.29 0.61 -16.82
N SER A 109 12.97 1.76 -17.40
CA SER A 109 11.59 2.28 -17.41
C SER A 109 10.65 1.37 -18.20
N ILE A 110 11.11 0.76 -19.28
CA ILE A 110 10.36 -0.21 -20.09
C ILE A 110 10.20 -1.51 -19.30
N TRP A 111 11.27 -2.04 -18.73
CA TRP A 111 11.26 -3.23 -17.89
C TRP A 111 10.24 -3.13 -16.75
N ARG A 112 10.27 -2.02 -16.01
CA ARG A 112 9.34 -1.74 -14.91
C ARG A 112 7.88 -1.69 -15.37
N LYS A 113 7.61 -1.12 -16.55
CA LYS A 113 6.26 -1.09 -17.12
C LYS A 113 5.78 -2.48 -17.53
N MET A 114 6.64 -3.28 -18.17
CA MET A 114 6.33 -4.66 -18.56
C MET A 114 5.91 -5.48 -17.32
N HIS A 115 6.67 -5.41 -16.25
CA HIS A 115 6.35 -6.11 -14.99
C HIS A 115 5.08 -5.58 -14.30
N LYS A 116 4.86 -4.25 -14.35
CA LYS A 116 3.68 -3.64 -13.73
C LYS A 116 2.37 -4.04 -14.41
N TYR A 117 2.38 -4.17 -15.74
CA TYR A 117 1.17 -4.44 -16.54
C TYR A 117 1.07 -5.89 -17.01
N GLY A 118 2.10 -6.72 -16.80
CA GLY A 118 2.16 -8.07 -17.33
C GLY A 118 2.27 -8.13 -18.87
N ASP A 119 2.69 -7.04 -19.50
CA ASP A 119 2.82 -6.92 -20.94
C ASP A 119 4.20 -7.35 -21.41
N ASP A 120 4.30 -7.90 -22.63
CA ASP A 120 5.58 -8.03 -23.31
C ASP A 120 5.97 -6.71 -24.01
N PHE A 121 7.22 -6.64 -24.53
CA PHE A 121 7.73 -5.46 -25.22
C PHE A 121 6.86 -5.04 -26.41
N ASN A 122 6.30 -5.98 -27.18
CA ASN A 122 5.53 -5.68 -28.39
C ASN A 122 4.15 -5.11 -28.06
N HIS A 123 3.53 -5.56 -26.97
CA HIS A 123 2.22 -5.10 -26.51
C HIS A 123 2.30 -3.82 -25.67
N LEU A 124 3.50 -3.48 -25.16
CA LEU A 124 3.69 -2.29 -24.36
C LEU A 124 3.39 -1.01 -25.16
N LYS A 125 2.44 -0.21 -24.66
CA LYS A 125 2.07 1.09 -25.22
C LYS A 125 3.04 2.18 -24.75
N TYR A 126 3.25 3.20 -25.61
CA TYR A 126 4.03 4.40 -25.26
C TYR A 126 5.49 4.09 -24.83
N ARG A 127 6.23 3.35 -25.68
CA ARG A 127 7.66 3.09 -25.50
C ARG A 127 8.52 4.33 -25.74
N HIS A 128 7.99 5.29 -26.46
CA HIS A 128 8.55 6.61 -26.75
C HIS A 128 7.50 7.68 -26.54
N PHE A 129 7.92 8.92 -26.51
CA PHE A 129 7.06 10.10 -26.51
C PHE A 129 7.71 11.19 -27.35
N THR A 130 6.88 12.13 -27.83
CA THR A 130 7.36 13.30 -28.55
C THR A 130 7.41 14.47 -27.58
N GLU A 131 8.54 15.16 -27.51
CA GLU A 131 8.67 16.35 -26.69
C GLU A 131 8.61 17.59 -27.58
N ILE A 132 7.82 18.56 -27.15
CA ILE A 132 7.68 19.89 -27.75
C ILE A 132 8.16 20.89 -26.74
N ILE A 133 9.27 21.59 -27.06
CA ILE A 133 9.83 22.64 -26.22
C ILE A 133 9.58 23.99 -26.86
N PHE A 134 8.95 24.89 -26.09
CA PHE A 134 8.75 26.28 -26.51
C PHE A 134 9.57 27.23 -25.66
N ASP A 135 9.96 28.36 -26.24
CA ASP A 135 10.67 29.42 -25.54
C ASP A 135 9.69 30.21 -24.64
N ASP A 136 10.21 30.69 -23.51
CA ASP A 136 9.48 31.55 -22.60
C ASP A 136 9.14 32.85 -23.32
N SER A 137 7.87 33.03 -23.69
CA SER A 137 7.45 34.20 -24.42
C SER A 137 7.12 35.35 -23.52
N GLN A 138 7.69 36.53 -23.83
CA GLN A 138 7.34 37.75 -23.12
C GLN A 138 5.88 38.11 -23.35
N GLY A 139 5.11 38.25 -22.29
CA GLY A 139 3.72 38.70 -22.33
C GLY A 139 2.63 37.62 -22.31
N MET A 140 2.98 36.35 -22.30
CA MET A 140 2.03 35.24 -22.15
C MET A 140 2.53 34.25 -21.08
N SER A 141 1.64 33.73 -20.23
CA SER A 141 2.05 32.72 -19.26
C SER A 141 2.44 31.41 -19.94
N GLU A 142 3.34 30.65 -19.32
CA GLU A 142 3.76 29.33 -19.85
C GLU A 142 2.57 28.37 -19.97
N LYS A 143 1.61 28.47 -19.06
CA LYS A 143 0.34 27.74 -19.12
C LYS A 143 -0.46 28.11 -20.35
N ASP A 144 -0.65 29.41 -20.61
CA ASP A 144 -1.43 29.88 -21.77
C ASP A 144 -0.77 29.46 -23.06
N MET A 145 0.56 29.50 -23.15
CA MET A 145 1.31 29.02 -24.31
C MET A 145 1.13 27.52 -24.51
N ALA A 146 1.23 26.71 -23.45
CA ALA A 146 1.02 25.27 -23.52
C ALA A 146 -0.40 24.93 -23.98
N LEU A 147 -1.42 25.62 -23.46
CA LEU A 147 -2.83 25.48 -23.88
C LEU A 147 -3.06 25.93 -25.33
N LYS A 148 -2.39 27.00 -25.75
CA LYS A 148 -2.44 27.46 -27.16
C LYS A 148 -1.85 26.42 -28.10
N ILE A 149 -0.68 25.85 -27.75
CA ILE A 149 -0.04 24.76 -28.51
C ILE A 149 -1.00 23.56 -28.58
N TYR A 150 -1.56 23.13 -27.45
CA TYR A 150 -2.54 22.06 -27.38
C TYR A 150 -3.74 22.33 -28.30
N SER A 151 -4.34 23.50 -28.21
CA SER A 151 -5.49 23.88 -29.03
C SER A 151 -5.17 23.81 -30.52
N VAL A 152 -4.02 24.32 -30.96
CA VAL A 152 -3.58 24.28 -32.37
C VAL A 152 -3.38 22.83 -32.83
N LEU A 153 -2.80 21.98 -32.01
CA LEU A 153 -2.57 20.58 -32.35
C LEU A 153 -3.86 19.79 -32.47
N THR A 154 -4.82 20.01 -31.56
CA THR A 154 -6.11 19.29 -31.53
C THR A 154 -7.06 19.73 -32.67
N CYS A 155 -6.84 20.89 -33.31
CA CYS A 155 -7.52 21.24 -34.52
C CYS A 155 -7.15 20.32 -35.70
N ARG A 156 -5.98 19.69 -35.72
CA ARG A 156 -5.50 18.81 -36.77
C ARG A 156 -5.42 17.34 -36.39
N PHE A 157 -4.99 17.04 -35.17
CA PHE A 157 -4.80 15.69 -34.67
C PHE A 157 -5.91 15.35 -33.69
N ARG A 158 -6.52 14.18 -33.85
CA ARG A 158 -7.54 13.71 -32.91
C ARG A 158 -6.92 13.40 -31.58
N GLU A 159 -7.49 13.93 -30.50
CA GLU A 159 -7.11 13.63 -29.13
C GLU A 159 -7.76 12.33 -28.66
N LYS A 160 -7.02 11.56 -27.83
CA LYS A 160 -7.56 10.41 -27.13
C LYS A 160 -8.42 10.87 -25.95
N PRO A 161 -9.69 10.42 -25.83
CA PRO A 161 -10.51 10.73 -24.66
C PRO A 161 -9.81 10.33 -23.35
N GLY A 162 -9.74 11.26 -22.39
CA GLY A 162 -9.00 11.05 -21.13
C GLY A 162 -7.49 10.94 -21.29
N GLY A 163 -6.94 11.40 -22.41
CA GLY A 163 -5.50 11.33 -22.71
C GLY A 163 -4.67 12.52 -22.23
N ILE A 164 -5.29 13.49 -21.56
CA ILE A 164 -4.60 14.68 -21.01
C ILE A 164 -4.10 14.42 -19.59
N SER A 165 -2.92 14.97 -19.30
CA SER A 165 -2.39 15.10 -17.93
C SER A 165 -1.69 16.46 -17.80
N ASN A 166 -2.30 17.35 -17.02
CA ASN A 166 -1.80 18.70 -16.83
C ASN A 166 -0.94 18.77 -15.56
N TYR A 167 0.38 18.67 -15.75
CA TYR A 167 1.37 18.82 -14.67
C TYR A 167 1.88 20.27 -14.55
N ILE A 168 1.33 21.24 -15.33
CA ILE A 168 1.63 22.66 -15.15
C ILE A 168 0.83 23.20 -13.97
N ASP A 169 -0.48 22.91 -13.91
CA ASP A 169 -1.37 23.35 -12.83
C ASP A 169 -1.21 22.51 -11.56
N SER A 170 -0.89 21.24 -11.72
CA SER A 170 -0.64 20.30 -10.61
C SER A 170 0.71 19.63 -10.81
N PRO A 171 1.84 20.30 -10.51
CA PRO A 171 3.16 19.73 -10.62
C PRO A 171 3.28 18.41 -9.85
N LYS A 172 4.19 17.55 -10.27
CA LYS A 172 4.55 16.40 -9.43
C LYS A 172 5.29 16.89 -8.20
N GLU A 173 5.30 16.11 -7.15
CA GLU A 173 5.96 16.47 -5.89
C GLU A 173 7.48 16.77 -6.06
N ASN A 174 8.10 16.14 -7.03
CA ASN A 174 9.48 16.43 -7.41
C ASN A 174 9.64 17.71 -8.27
N GLY A 175 8.60 18.52 -8.39
CA GLY A 175 8.58 19.77 -9.14
C GLY A 175 8.51 19.61 -10.67
N TYR A 176 8.28 18.39 -11.19
CA TYR A 176 8.14 18.18 -12.63
C TYR A 176 6.89 18.86 -13.16
N GLN A 177 7.06 19.69 -14.19
CA GLN A 177 5.99 20.40 -14.89
C GLN A 177 6.03 20.05 -16.40
N SER A 178 4.88 19.77 -16.99
CA SER A 178 4.68 19.58 -18.42
C SER A 178 3.19 19.39 -18.71
N PHE A 179 2.75 19.65 -19.91
CA PHE A 179 1.39 19.32 -20.37
C PHE A 179 1.45 18.10 -21.29
N HIS A 180 0.84 17.01 -20.89
CA HIS A 180 0.83 15.77 -21.66
C HIS A 180 -0.50 15.59 -22.39
N VAL A 181 -0.42 15.21 -23.66
CA VAL A 181 -1.60 14.87 -24.47
C VAL A 181 -1.31 13.63 -25.32
N LYS A 182 -2.33 12.85 -25.62
CA LYS A 182 -2.23 11.69 -26.52
C LYS A 182 -2.94 12.00 -27.82
N LEU A 183 -2.17 12.11 -28.91
CA LEU A 183 -2.66 12.45 -30.25
C LEU A 183 -2.61 11.25 -31.19
N LEU A 184 -3.60 11.14 -32.08
CA LEU A 184 -3.61 10.10 -33.10
C LEU A 184 -2.74 10.54 -34.29
N ALA A 185 -1.65 9.80 -34.54
CA ALA A 185 -0.79 10.02 -35.69
C ALA A 185 -1.41 9.41 -36.97
N ASP A 186 -0.99 9.89 -38.13
CA ASP A 186 -1.50 9.47 -39.47
C ASP A 186 -1.35 7.94 -39.72
N PHE A 187 -0.42 7.28 -39.01
CA PHE A 187 -0.24 5.84 -39.10
C PHE A 187 -1.14 5.03 -38.12
N GLY A 188 -2.21 5.66 -37.62
CA GLY A 188 -3.26 4.99 -36.81
C GLY A 188 -2.89 4.62 -35.39
N ARG A 189 -1.81 5.19 -34.82
CA ARG A 189 -1.38 4.91 -33.45
C ARG A 189 -1.41 6.16 -32.57
N TRP A 190 -1.84 6.00 -31.33
CA TRP A 190 -1.78 7.05 -30.32
C TRP A 190 -0.33 7.34 -29.93
N GLN A 191 0.06 8.61 -30.04
CA GLN A 191 1.37 9.12 -29.63
C GLN A 191 1.23 9.99 -28.39
N GLU A 192 2.09 9.78 -27.42
CA GLU A 192 2.22 10.62 -26.24
C GLU A 192 3.06 11.83 -26.59
N VAL A 193 2.54 13.03 -26.37
CA VAL A 193 3.18 14.31 -26.64
C VAL A 193 3.28 15.09 -25.34
N HIS A 194 4.48 15.52 -24.99
CA HIS A 194 4.78 16.35 -23.85
C HIS A 194 5.05 17.77 -24.32
N ILE A 195 4.41 18.76 -23.72
CA ILE A 195 4.55 20.17 -24.07
C ILE A 195 5.13 20.86 -22.85
N SER A 196 6.35 21.41 -22.98
CA SER A 196 7.10 22.01 -21.88
C SER A 196 7.75 23.31 -22.33
N SER A 197 7.89 24.27 -21.43
CA SER A 197 8.74 25.43 -21.66
C SER A 197 10.23 25.06 -21.46
N ARG A 198 11.13 25.87 -21.99
CA ARG A 198 12.57 25.70 -21.79
C ARG A 198 12.94 25.79 -20.31
N ARG A 199 12.26 26.63 -19.53
CA ARG A 199 12.40 26.70 -18.08
C ARG A 199 11.99 25.39 -17.42
N MET A 200 10.82 24.82 -17.76
CA MET A 200 10.34 23.56 -17.17
C MET A 200 11.31 22.39 -17.41
N VAL A 201 11.88 22.31 -18.62
CA VAL A 201 12.91 21.31 -18.94
C VAL A 201 14.16 21.51 -18.09
N ARG A 202 14.68 22.76 -18.05
CA ARG A 202 15.84 23.08 -17.21
C ARG A 202 15.61 22.77 -15.74
N ASP A 203 14.44 23.12 -15.23
CA ASP A 203 14.09 22.88 -13.83
C ASP A 203 13.97 21.37 -13.51
N SER A 204 13.53 20.55 -14.47
CA SER A 204 13.51 19.09 -14.32
C SER A 204 14.93 18.47 -14.30
N GLN A 205 15.93 19.14 -14.90
CA GLN A 205 17.33 18.74 -14.87
C GLN A 205 18.03 19.18 -13.59
N LEU A 206 17.81 20.43 -13.17
CA LEU A 206 18.47 21.03 -12.01
C LEU A 206 17.83 20.63 -10.67
N GLY A 207 16.59 20.15 -10.68
CA GLY A 207 15.88 19.70 -9.49
C GLY A 207 15.86 20.78 -8.39
N CYS A 208 16.20 20.37 -7.17
CA CYS A 208 16.22 21.28 -6.01
C CYS A 208 17.29 22.37 -6.04
N VAL A 209 18.18 22.38 -7.04
CA VAL A 209 19.21 23.41 -7.23
C VAL A 209 18.71 24.53 -8.17
N ALA A 210 17.61 24.30 -8.90
CA ALA A 210 16.97 25.36 -9.64
C ALA A 210 16.58 26.50 -8.68
N GLU A 211 16.72 27.75 -9.11
CA GLU A 211 16.28 28.92 -8.35
C GLU A 211 14.74 28.92 -8.20
N ARG A 212 14.26 28.01 -7.40
CA ARG A 212 12.84 27.93 -7.01
C ARG A 212 12.71 28.45 -5.59
N THR A 213 11.79 29.35 -5.38
CA THR A 213 11.19 29.65 -4.09
C THR A 213 10.29 28.46 -3.66
N ASP A 214 10.84 27.26 -3.71
CA ASP A 214 10.03 26.05 -3.57
C ASP A 214 10.01 25.62 -2.10
N ASP A 215 8.97 26.06 -1.39
CA ASP A 215 8.60 25.55 -0.08
C ASP A 215 8.30 24.04 -0.10
N ASN A 216 8.05 23.45 -1.27
CA ASN A 216 7.71 22.04 -1.42
C ASN A 216 8.87 21.11 -1.04
N ILE A 217 10.08 21.39 -1.50
CA ILE A 217 11.26 20.59 -1.14
C ILE A 217 11.62 20.77 0.34
N ARG A 218 11.51 22.00 0.86
CA ARG A 218 11.73 22.24 2.29
C ARG A 218 10.71 21.49 3.13
N ARG A 219 9.42 21.59 2.81
CA ARG A 219 8.35 20.86 3.47
C ARG A 219 8.56 19.34 3.38
N TRP A 220 9.00 18.84 2.21
CA TRP A 220 9.33 17.42 2.09
C TRP A 220 10.53 17.01 2.96
N ILE A 221 11.59 17.79 3.00
CA ILE A 221 12.75 17.50 3.86
C ILE A 221 12.33 17.50 5.33
N GLU A 222 11.47 18.42 5.75
CA GLU A 222 10.94 18.48 7.12
C GLU A 222 10.08 17.26 7.43
N LYS A 223 9.15 16.88 6.55
CA LYS A 223 8.35 15.65 6.67
C LYS A 223 9.23 14.41 6.74
N PHE A 224 10.23 14.32 5.89
CA PHE A 224 11.17 13.20 5.87
C PHE A 224 11.98 13.09 7.17
N ARG A 225 12.43 14.23 7.71
CA ARG A 225 13.09 14.26 9.02
C ARG A 225 12.15 13.82 10.14
N HIS A 226 10.87 14.20 10.09
CA HIS A 226 9.88 13.78 11.06
C HIS A 226 9.67 12.27 11.01
N VAL A 227 9.44 11.72 9.83
CA VAL A 227 9.30 10.26 9.61
C VAL A 227 10.53 9.49 10.11
N LEU A 228 11.75 10.00 9.84
CA LEU A 228 12.97 9.37 10.35
C LEU A 228 13.05 9.39 11.89
N ARG A 229 12.67 10.49 12.54
CA ARG A 229 12.63 10.59 14.01
C ARG A 229 11.61 9.62 14.58
N ASP A 230 10.39 9.62 14.07
CA ASP A 230 9.31 8.75 14.55
C ASP A 230 9.67 7.26 14.42
N ILE A 231 10.34 6.87 13.33
CA ILE A 231 10.83 5.50 13.16
C ILE A 231 11.94 5.18 14.17
N THR A 232 12.85 6.14 14.45
CA THR A 232 13.97 5.95 15.38
C THR A 232 13.52 5.91 16.84
N ASP A 233 12.51 6.71 17.19
CA ASP A 233 12.03 6.85 18.57
C ASP A 233 11.07 5.70 18.97
N ASN A 234 10.32 5.14 18.02
CA ASN A 234 9.33 4.08 18.27
C ASN A 234 9.86 2.65 18.11
N ASP A 235 10.96 2.42 17.39
CA ASP A 235 11.55 1.08 17.24
C ASP A 235 12.68 0.88 18.26
N ARG A 236 12.38 0.19 19.36
CA ARG A 236 13.40 -0.23 20.36
C ARG A 236 14.43 -1.22 19.82
N GLN A 237 14.20 -1.84 18.66
CA GLN A 237 15.17 -2.60 17.87
C GLN A 237 14.81 -2.45 16.37
N PRO A 238 15.45 -1.54 15.62
CA PRO A 238 15.24 -1.49 14.19
C PRO A 238 15.90 -2.73 13.55
N ASP A 239 15.11 -3.73 13.19
CA ASP A 239 15.53 -4.69 12.17
C ASP A 239 15.86 -3.87 10.92
N GLY A 240 17.15 -3.83 10.55
CA GLY A 240 17.65 -2.94 9.50
C GLY A 240 16.87 -3.04 8.18
N VAL A 241 16.24 -4.18 7.91
CA VAL A 241 15.38 -4.42 6.73
C VAL A 241 14.04 -3.68 6.88
N GLY A 242 13.36 -3.79 8.00
CA GLY A 242 12.06 -3.13 8.22
C GLY A 242 12.17 -1.60 8.23
N PHE A 243 13.26 -1.05 8.80
CA PHE A 243 13.57 0.37 8.74
C PHE A 243 13.74 0.87 7.29
N MET A 244 14.56 0.17 6.50
CA MET A 244 14.80 0.54 5.11
C MET A 244 13.55 0.42 4.24
N GLU A 245 12.68 -0.57 4.46
CA GLU A 245 11.40 -0.68 3.74
C GLU A 245 10.46 0.49 4.04
N LYS A 246 10.35 0.92 5.29
CA LYS A 246 9.54 2.09 5.68
C LYS A 246 10.08 3.37 5.03
N VAL A 247 11.40 3.59 5.08
CA VAL A 247 12.06 4.74 4.45
C VAL A 247 11.83 4.74 2.94
N VAL A 248 11.98 3.59 2.29
CA VAL A 248 11.84 3.47 0.83
C VAL A 248 10.40 3.65 0.38
N LYS A 249 9.42 3.14 1.10
CA LYS A 249 7.99 3.42 0.81
C LYS A 249 7.71 4.93 0.75
N THR A 250 8.40 5.73 1.54
CA THR A 250 8.28 7.20 1.53
C THR A 250 8.83 7.83 0.24
N PHE A 251 9.79 7.18 -0.45
CA PHE A 251 10.37 7.69 -1.69
C PHE A 251 9.61 7.28 -2.97
N TYR A 252 8.97 6.10 -2.97
CA TYR A 252 8.42 5.50 -4.19
C TYR A 252 6.97 5.81 -4.48
N ASN A 253 6.28 6.52 -3.60
CA ASN A 253 4.89 6.87 -3.85
C ASN A 253 4.83 7.94 -4.95
N ASP A 254 4.13 7.62 -6.04
CA ASP A 254 3.64 8.62 -6.99
C ASP A 254 2.61 9.47 -6.24
N ASP A 255 3.03 10.62 -5.73
CA ASP A 255 2.15 11.45 -4.93
C ASP A 255 1.12 12.17 -5.78
N ILE A 256 -0.03 12.41 -5.19
CA ILE A 256 -1.11 13.18 -5.76
C ILE A 256 -1.23 14.51 -5.03
N MET A 257 -1.42 15.58 -5.77
CA MET A 257 -1.76 16.89 -5.22
C MET A 257 -3.27 17.00 -5.16
N THR A 258 -3.79 17.33 -3.99
CA THR A 258 -5.21 17.57 -3.68
C THR A 258 -5.35 18.93 -3.04
N PHE A 259 -6.56 19.44 -2.93
CA PHE A 259 -6.81 20.80 -2.47
C PHE A 259 -7.88 20.83 -1.37
N THR A 260 -7.71 21.72 -0.41
CA THR A 260 -8.81 22.12 0.46
C THR A 260 -9.76 23.06 -0.28
N PRO A 261 -11.01 23.27 0.17
CA PRO A 261 -11.93 24.24 -0.43
C PRO A 261 -11.39 25.69 -0.46
N LYS A 262 -10.43 26.00 0.42
CA LYS A 262 -9.73 27.30 0.48
C LYS A 262 -8.54 27.39 -0.47
N GLY A 263 -8.31 26.37 -1.31
CA GLY A 263 -7.20 26.33 -2.27
C GLY A 263 -5.84 25.94 -1.69
N ARG A 264 -5.77 25.52 -0.41
CA ARG A 264 -4.51 25.00 0.17
C ARG A 264 -4.17 23.67 -0.45
N GLU A 265 -2.96 23.53 -0.95
CA GLU A 265 -2.42 22.28 -1.50
C GLU A 265 -2.11 21.27 -0.39
N VAL A 266 -2.50 20.03 -0.63
CA VAL A 266 -2.19 18.86 0.22
C VAL A 266 -1.63 17.76 -0.66
N VAL A 267 -0.38 17.38 -0.41
CA VAL A 267 0.32 16.35 -1.17
C VAL A 267 0.23 15.02 -0.42
N LEU A 268 -0.26 13.99 -1.09
CA LEU A 268 -0.51 12.66 -0.53
C LEU A 268 0.07 11.58 -1.43
N PRO A 269 0.47 10.43 -0.89
CA PRO A 269 0.81 9.25 -1.68
C PRO A 269 -0.32 8.83 -2.61
N GLN A 270 0.02 8.23 -3.76
CA GLN A 270 -0.98 7.64 -4.65
C GLN A 270 -1.79 6.56 -3.90
N ARG A 271 -3.09 6.51 -4.13
CA ARG A 271 -4.08 5.66 -3.44
C ARG A 271 -4.44 6.12 -2.03
N SER A 272 -3.96 7.26 -1.57
CA SER A 272 -4.44 7.85 -0.32
C SER A 272 -5.94 8.08 -0.36
N THR A 273 -6.56 7.94 0.78
CA THR A 273 -8.00 8.10 0.96
C THR A 273 -8.33 9.51 1.50
N VAL A 274 -9.59 9.81 1.57
CA VAL A 274 -10.11 11.02 2.24
C VAL A 274 -9.64 11.09 3.68
N LEU A 275 -9.52 9.96 4.36
CA LEU A 275 -9.05 9.88 5.73
C LEU A 275 -7.56 10.27 5.85
N ASP A 276 -6.71 9.81 4.91
CA ASP A 276 -5.32 10.27 4.82
C ASP A 276 -5.23 11.79 4.67
N PHE A 277 -6.10 12.36 3.83
CA PHE A 277 -6.19 13.80 3.63
C PHE A 277 -6.58 14.53 4.92
N ALA A 278 -7.56 14.00 5.65
CA ALA A 278 -8.03 14.62 6.90
C ALA A 278 -6.90 14.69 7.94
N TYR A 279 -6.18 13.59 8.17
CA TYR A 279 -5.02 13.57 9.07
C TYR A 279 -3.86 14.44 8.60
N GLU A 280 -3.66 14.58 7.28
CA GLU A 280 -2.61 15.46 6.76
C GLU A 280 -2.92 16.93 6.99
N VAL A 281 -4.19 17.33 6.89
CA VAL A 281 -4.63 18.71 7.15
C VAL A 281 -4.56 19.03 8.63
N ASN A 282 -5.18 18.22 9.48
CA ASN A 282 -5.19 18.34 10.94
C ASN A 282 -5.56 16.98 11.55
N GLU A 283 -4.88 16.60 12.62
CA GLU A 283 -5.11 15.34 13.34
C GLU A 283 -6.52 15.26 13.91
N GLU A 284 -7.04 16.34 14.48
CA GLU A 284 -8.41 16.44 15.01
C GLU A 284 -9.47 16.20 13.92
N LEU A 285 -9.24 16.76 12.70
CA LEU A 285 -10.11 16.49 11.55
C LEU A 285 -10.08 15.02 11.14
N GLY A 286 -8.93 14.38 11.24
CA GLY A 286 -8.78 12.96 10.94
C GLY A 286 -9.49 12.09 11.96
N THR A 287 -9.31 12.38 13.25
CA THR A 287 -9.87 11.60 14.36
C THR A 287 -11.39 11.61 14.38
N HIS A 288 -12.00 12.73 14.03
CA HIS A 288 -13.47 12.89 14.05
C HIS A 288 -14.12 12.93 12.67
N ALA A 289 -13.42 12.44 11.62
CA ALA A 289 -13.94 12.43 10.26
C ALA A 289 -15.14 11.48 10.11
N LYS A 290 -16.29 12.00 9.66
CA LYS A 290 -17.52 11.23 9.47
C LYS A 290 -17.78 10.95 7.99
N TYR A 291 -17.74 11.96 7.16
CA TYR A 291 -17.88 11.90 5.71
C TYR A 291 -17.17 13.08 5.05
N ALA A 292 -17.08 13.09 3.74
CA ALA A 292 -16.50 14.20 3.00
C ALA A 292 -17.29 14.54 1.74
N ARG A 293 -16.97 15.70 1.15
CA ARG A 293 -17.31 16.01 -0.24
C ARG A 293 -16.04 16.09 -1.06
N VAL A 294 -15.98 15.31 -2.10
CA VAL A 294 -14.89 15.34 -3.09
C VAL A 294 -15.44 15.97 -4.37
N ASN A 295 -14.89 17.12 -4.77
CA ASN A 295 -15.37 17.90 -5.92
C ASN A 295 -16.87 18.28 -5.80
N GLY A 296 -17.37 18.51 -4.58
CA GLY A 296 -18.77 18.81 -4.29
C GLY A 296 -19.70 17.59 -4.13
N PHE A 297 -19.24 16.38 -4.44
CA PHE A 297 -20.02 15.14 -4.31
C PHE A 297 -19.76 14.44 -2.97
N LEU A 298 -20.82 13.93 -2.36
CA LEU A 298 -20.72 13.16 -1.10
C LEU A 298 -19.85 11.91 -1.30
N SER A 299 -18.89 11.72 -0.40
CA SER A 299 -17.92 10.62 -0.44
C SER A 299 -17.66 10.03 0.93
N SER A 300 -17.35 8.73 0.97
CA SER A 300 -16.88 8.06 2.18
C SER A 300 -15.47 8.55 2.55
N ILE A 301 -15.16 8.53 3.86
CA ILE A 301 -13.81 8.80 4.35
C ILE A 301 -12.77 7.78 3.83
N LYS A 302 -13.20 6.59 3.44
CA LYS A 302 -12.36 5.52 2.86
C LYS A 302 -12.23 5.62 1.33
N ALA A 303 -12.85 6.61 0.69
CA ALA A 303 -12.78 6.78 -0.76
C ALA A 303 -11.38 7.19 -1.20
N PRO A 304 -10.81 6.55 -2.24
CA PRO A 304 -9.50 6.89 -2.76
C PRO A 304 -9.54 8.22 -3.51
N LEU A 305 -8.54 9.06 -3.29
CA LEU A 305 -8.41 10.37 -3.90
C LEU A 305 -7.60 10.31 -5.21
N ARG A 306 -7.84 11.30 -6.06
CA ARG A 306 -7.15 11.51 -7.33
C ARG A 306 -6.47 12.88 -7.35
N ARG A 307 -5.48 13.01 -8.21
CA ARG A 307 -4.81 14.29 -8.44
C ARG A 307 -5.82 15.35 -8.89
N GLY A 308 -5.79 16.51 -8.23
CA GLY A 308 -6.65 17.64 -8.52
C GLY A 308 -7.96 17.66 -7.74
N ASP A 309 -8.25 16.64 -6.92
CA ASP A 309 -9.47 16.61 -6.12
C ASP A 309 -9.48 17.72 -5.07
N VAL A 310 -10.63 18.37 -4.95
CA VAL A 310 -10.95 19.34 -3.87
C VAL A 310 -11.73 18.58 -2.81
N VAL A 311 -11.20 18.54 -1.58
CA VAL A 311 -11.73 17.69 -0.49
C VAL A 311 -12.17 18.56 0.68
N GLU A 312 -13.44 18.43 1.06
CA GLU A 312 -14.05 19.07 2.23
C GLU A 312 -14.44 17.97 3.23
N ILE A 313 -13.90 18.06 4.45
CA ILE A 313 -14.14 17.07 5.51
C ILE A 313 -15.24 17.57 6.45
N PHE A 314 -16.15 16.67 6.80
CA PHE A 314 -17.19 16.90 7.81
C PHE A 314 -16.93 15.98 9.00
N THR A 315 -16.88 16.59 10.18
CA THR A 315 -16.57 15.91 11.45
C THR A 315 -17.80 15.76 12.31
N ASP A 316 -17.75 14.77 13.18
CA ASP A 316 -18.73 14.57 14.26
C ASP A 316 -17.96 14.13 15.52
N GLY A 317 -18.21 14.78 16.63
CA GLY A 317 -17.50 14.52 17.90
C GLY A 317 -17.68 13.09 18.43
N GLU A 318 -18.73 12.38 18.00
CA GLU A 318 -18.96 10.99 18.36
C GLU A 318 -18.24 9.99 17.42
N CYS A 319 -17.73 10.46 16.26
CA CYS A 319 -16.91 9.62 15.40
C CYS A 319 -15.50 9.52 15.97
N VAL A 320 -15.02 8.29 16.11
CA VAL A 320 -13.69 7.97 16.62
C VAL A 320 -13.01 6.94 15.75
N PRO A 321 -11.67 6.87 15.74
CA PRO A 321 -10.92 5.90 14.97
C PRO A 321 -11.29 4.45 15.31
N GLN A 322 -11.49 3.65 14.28
CA GLN A 322 -11.81 2.22 14.37
C GLN A 322 -10.67 1.39 13.78
N HIS A 323 -10.57 0.11 14.17
CA HIS A 323 -9.52 -0.79 13.67
C HIS A 323 -9.54 -0.91 12.13
N ASP A 324 -10.71 -0.93 11.50
CA ASP A 324 -10.88 -1.03 10.05
C ASP A 324 -10.42 0.22 9.28
N TRP A 325 -10.17 1.35 9.97
CA TRP A 325 -9.57 2.54 9.37
C TRP A 325 -8.11 2.30 8.97
N LEU A 326 -7.39 1.44 9.71
CA LEU A 326 -5.99 1.08 9.41
C LEU A 326 -5.84 0.42 8.04
N ASP A 327 -6.84 -0.36 7.60
CA ASP A 327 -6.84 -1.01 6.30
C ASP A 327 -7.08 -0.05 5.14
N SER A 328 -7.65 1.13 5.45
CA SER A 328 -8.04 2.13 4.47
C SER A 328 -6.97 3.20 4.25
N VAL A 329 -6.07 3.43 5.20
CA VAL A 329 -5.08 4.52 5.16
C VAL A 329 -3.73 4.05 4.63
N VAL A 330 -3.09 4.94 3.87
CA VAL A 330 -1.78 4.69 3.24
C VAL A 330 -0.67 5.49 3.90
N THR A 331 -1.01 6.69 4.44
CA THR A 331 0.01 7.58 5.03
C THR A 331 0.45 7.10 6.40
N TYR A 332 1.75 7.23 6.66
CA TYR A 332 2.31 6.91 7.98
C TYR A 332 1.67 7.76 9.08
N LYS A 333 1.42 9.05 8.81
CA LYS A 333 0.81 9.98 9.78
C LYS A 333 -0.57 9.51 10.23
N ALA A 334 -1.45 9.12 9.29
CA ALA A 334 -2.77 8.58 9.62
C ALA A 334 -2.66 7.25 10.37
N GLN A 335 -1.80 6.33 9.90
CA GLN A 335 -1.59 5.04 10.56
C GLN A 335 -1.07 5.20 11.99
N SER A 336 -0.09 6.10 12.20
CA SER A 336 0.47 6.37 13.53
C SER A 336 -0.57 6.97 14.46
N ALA A 337 -1.29 8.00 14.03
CA ALA A 337 -2.33 8.66 14.83
C ALA A 337 -3.46 7.69 15.22
N ILE A 338 -3.95 6.87 14.26
CA ILE A 338 -4.99 5.87 14.52
C ILE A 338 -4.48 4.81 15.52
N ARG A 339 -3.26 4.29 15.35
CA ARG A 339 -2.68 3.30 16.28
C ARG A 339 -2.50 3.87 17.68
N THR A 340 -2.00 5.11 17.80
CA THR A 340 -1.85 5.79 19.09
C THR A 340 -3.22 5.93 19.77
N TYR A 341 -4.22 6.42 19.05
CA TYR A 341 -5.57 6.54 19.58
C TYR A 341 -6.13 5.20 20.08
N LEU A 342 -6.02 4.14 19.25
CA LEU A 342 -6.49 2.80 19.60
C LEU A 342 -5.72 2.17 20.78
N SER A 343 -4.43 2.50 20.95
CA SER A 343 -3.62 2.00 22.06
C SER A 343 -3.88 2.74 23.39
N GLU A 344 -4.37 3.97 23.33
CA GLU A 344 -4.75 4.77 24.48
C GLU A 344 -6.16 4.44 25.01
N GLN A 345 -6.96 3.74 24.18
CA GLN A 345 -8.27 3.25 24.64
C GLN A 345 -8.05 2.12 25.65
N PRO A 346 -8.78 2.09 26.75
CA PRO A 346 -8.72 0.95 27.68
C PRO A 346 -9.09 -0.30 26.90
N VAL A 347 -8.18 -1.26 26.81
CA VAL A 347 -8.46 -2.57 26.23
C VAL A 347 -9.56 -3.19 27.05
N PRO A 348 -10.76 -3.49 26.50
CA PRO A 348 -11.82 -4.12 27.27
C PRO A 348 -11.28 -5.42 27.84
N ARG A 349 -11.45 -5.61 29.15
CA ARG A 349 -11.06 -6.85 29.81
C ARG A 349 -12.10 -7.90 29.46
N TYR A 350 -11.65 -8.92 28.73
CA TYR A 350 -12.48 -10.06 28.45
C TYR A 350 -12.52 -10.99 29.65
N GLN A 351 -13.72 -11.24 30.19
CA GLN A 351 -13.98 -12.26 31.20
C GLN A 351 -14.77 -13.40 30.57
N ARG A 352 -14.41 -14.63 30.91
CA ARG A 352 -15.17 -15.80 30.42
C ARG A 352 -16.30 -16.09 31.41
N CYS A 353 -17.46 -16.41 30.89
CA CYS A 353 -18.60 -16.84 31.71
C CYS A 353 -18.28 -18.11 32.48
N VAL A 354 -18.47 -18.08 33.79
CA VAL A 354 -18.18 -19.20 34.67
C VAL A 354 -19.05 -20.44 34.37
N CYS A 355 -20.26 -20.26 33.79
CA CYS A 355 -21.17 -21.39 33.57
C CYS A 355 -20.95 -22.09 32.23
N CYS A 356 -20.46 -21.39 31.18
CA CYS A 356 -20.27 -22.00 29.85
C CYS A 356 -18.80 -22.04 29.41
N ASP A 357 -17.92 -21.34 30.12
CA ASP A 357 -16.47 -21.31 29.96
C ASP A 357 -15.98 -21.38 28.50
N PRO A 358 -16.31 -20.37 27.66
CA PRO A 358 -16.00 -20.41 26.23
C PRO A 358 -14.49 -20.43 25.98
N ILE A 359 -14.08 -21.11 24.90
CA ILE A 359 -12.68 -21.12 24.42
C ILE A 359 -12.58 -20.50 23.05
N PRO A 360 -11.38 -20.04 22.61
CA PRO A 360 -11.16 -19.47 21.29
C PRO A 360 -11.63 -20.37 20.16
N GLY A 361 -12.30 -19.79 19.14
CA GLY A 361 -12.87 -20.51 18.01
C GLY A 361 -14.32 -21.00 18.21
N GLU A 362 -14.89 -20.88 19.43
CA GLU A 362 -16.32 -21.11 19.64
C GLU A 362 -17.14 -19.88 19.22
N GLU A 363 -18.39 -20.08 18.80
CA GLU A 363 -19.34 -19.01 18.57
C GLU A 363 -19.75 -18.35 19.89
N VAL A 364 -19.22 -17.15 20.13
CA VAL A 364 -19.48 -16.40 21.35
C VAL A 364 -20.34 -15.16 21.11
N VAL A 365 -20.92 -14.65 22.19
CA VAL A 365 -21.55 -13.34 22.30
C VAL A 365 -20.97 -12.64 23.53
N GLY A 366 -20.59 -11.37 23.40
CA GLY A 366 -20.13 -10.53 24.49
C GLY A 366 -21.26 -9.70 25.08
N PHE A 367 -21.22 -9.50 26.39
CA PHE A 367 -22.06 -8.53 27.10
C PHE A 367 -21.14 -7.53 27.79
N GLU A 368 -21.26 -6.29 27.43
CA GLU A 368 -20.51 -5.16 28.01
C GLU A 368 -21.21 -4.69 29.27
N ASP A 369 -20.47 -4.53 30.36
CA ASP A 369 -20.95 -3.96 31.60
C ASP A 369 -20.75 -2.43 31.67
N CYS A 370 -21.20 -1.78 32.74
CA CYS A 370 -21.08 -0.35 32.93
C CYS A 370 -19.64 0.16 33.11
N ASP A 371 -18.67 -0.74 33.35
CA ASP A 371 -17.25 -0.43 33.54
C ASP A 371 -16.46 -0.67 32.21
N GLY A 372 -17.13 -1.13 31.15
CA GLY A 372 -16.53 -1.43 29.84
C GLY A 372 -15.86 -2.80 29.77
N ASP A 373 -16.03 -3.67 30.79
CA ASP A 373 -15.57 -5.04 30.76
C ASP A 373 -16.57 -5.92 29.98
N ILE A 374 -16.07 -6.84 29.16
CA ILE A 374 -16.90 -7.70 28.31
C ILE A 374 -16.87 -9.12 28.83
N THR A 375 -18.05 -9.64 29.19
CA THR A 375 -18.21 -11.07 29.55
C THR A 375 -18.59 -11.89 28.32
N LEU A 376 -17.75 -12.89 27.99
CA LEU A 376 -17.94 -13.79 26.88
C LEU A 376 -18.80 -14.99 27.27
N HIS A 377 -19.83 -15.24 26.48
CA HIS A 377 -20.72 -16.41 26.63
C HIS A 377 -20.78 -17.19 25.32
N LYS A 378 -21.01 -18.51 25.40
CA LYS A 378 -21.48 -19.28 24.24
C LYS A 378 -22.89 -18.83 23.86
N ARG A 379 -23.23 -18.90 22.57
CA ARG A 379 -24.56 -18.47 22.10
C ARG A 379 -25.71 -19.25 22.69
N ASP A 380 -25.51 -20.51 23.04
CA ASP A 380 -26.48 -21.42 23.66
C ASP A 380 -26.50 -21.36 25.20
N CYS A 381 -25.68 -20.48 25.80
CA CYS A 381 -25.59 -20.34 27.24
C CYS A 381 -26.92 -19.81 27.83
N PRO A 382 -27.51 -20.49 28.83
CA PRO A 382 -28.76 -20.03 29.46
C PRO A 382 -28.65 -18.62 30.07
N THR A 383 -27.47 -18.26 30.58
CA THR A 383 -27.20 -16.91 31.12
C THR A 383 -27.16 -15.88 30.01
N ALA A 384 -26.54 -16.19 28.86
CA ALA A 384 -26.53 -15.31 27.69
C ALA A 384 -27.95 -15.05 27.14
N ILE A 385 -28.77 -16.11 27.04
CA ILE A 385 -30.15 -16.01 26.57
C ILE A 385 -30.98 -15.10 27.49
N LYS A 386 -30.78 -15.25 28.82
CA LYS A 386 -31.44 -14.40 29.80
C LYS A 386 -30.97 -12.93 29.72
N LEU A 387 -29.67 -12.68 29.63
CA LEU A 387 -29.10 -11.34 29.49
C LEU A 387 -29.57 -10.67 28.21
N ALA A 388 -29.58 -11.39 27.09
CA ALA A 388 -30.07 -10.87 25.80
C ALA A 388 -31.53 -10.41 25.86
N SER A 389 -32.36 -11.08 26.66
CA SER A 389 -33.76 -10.69 26.85
C SER A 389 -33.98 -9.50 27.77
N GLN A 390 -33.01 -9.19 28.63
CA GLN A 390 -33.11 -8.12 29.64
C GLN A 390 -32.29 -6.87 29.30
N GLN A 391 -31.15 -7.04 28.62
CA GLN A 391 -30.17 -6.03 28.33
C GLN A 391 -29.64 -6.12 26.89
N GLY A 392 -30.56 -6.11 25.91
CA GLY A 392 -30.20 -6.29 24.50
C GLY A 392 -29.22 -5.24 23.95
N ASP A 393 -29.21 -4.05 24.53
CA ASP A 393 -28.31 -2.94 24.12
C ASP A 393 -26.86 -3.15 24.56
N SER A 394 -26.58 -4.03 25.51
CA SER A 394 -25.21 -4.36 25.97
C SER A 394 -24.55 -5.48 25.17
N ILE A 395 -25.21 -5.99 24.14
CA ILE A 395 -24.67 -7.06 23.31
C ILE A 395 -23.62 -6.52 22.34
N VAL A 396 -22.40 -7.07 22.42
CA VAL A 396 -21.30 -6.74 21.52
C VAL A 396 -20.86 -7.97 20.72
N SER A 397 -20.55 -7.76 19.45
CA SER A 397 -19.95 -8.80 18.63
C SER A 397 -18.46 -8.92 18.94
N VAL A 398 -18.04 -10.11 19.35
CA VAL A 398 -16.64 -10.37 19.70
C VAL A 398 -16.11 -11.52 18.85
N ASP A 399 -14.92 -11.32 18.29
CA ASP A 399 -14.16 -12.36 17.59
C ASP A 399 -13.11 -12.92 18.56
N PHE A 400 -13.46 -14.03 19.22
CA PHE A 400 -12.58 -14.66 20.21
C PHE A 400 -11.59 -15.59 19.53
N LYS A 401 -10.45 -15.02 19.11
CA LYS A 401 -9.37 -15.73 18.41
C LYS A 401 -8.45 -16.48 19.35
N ALA A 402 -7.87 -17.57 18.84
CA ALA A 402 -6.82 -18.31 19.54
C ALA A 402 -5.59 -17.42 19.79
N ASP A 403 -5.06 -17.52 20.98
CA ASP A 403 -3.80 -16.95 21.43
C ASP A 403 -2.88 -18.09 21.95
N ASP A 404 -1.71 -17.75 22.45
CA ASP A 404 -0.78 -18.74 23.03
C ASP A 404 -1.21 -19.25 24.42
N THR A 405 -2.43 -18.89 24.88
CA THR A 405 -2.95 -19.29 26.19
C THR A 405 -3.57 -20.68 26.12
N LEU A 406 -3.27 -21.50 27.13
CA LEU A 406 -3.87 -22.83 27.30
C LEU A 406 -5.16 -22.73 28.12
N TYR A 407 -6.24 -23.26 27.60
CA TYR A 407 -7.57 -23.26 28.19
C TYR A 407 -7.91 -24.65 28.71
N PRO A 408 -8.22 -24.80 30.01
CA PRO A 408 -8.59 -26.08 30.60
C PRO A 408 -9.96 -26.49 30.08
N VAL A 409 -10.07 -27.71 29.60
CA VAL A 409 -11.34 -28.30 29.13
C VAL A 409 -11.54 -29.67 29.78
N THR A 410 -12.82 -30.03 29.98
CA THR A 410 -13.20 -31.34 30.46
C THR A 410 -14.11 -32.00 29.44
N ILE A 411 -13.82 -33.22 29.05
CA ILE A 411 -14.66 -34.05 28.18
C ILE A 411 -15.25 -35.23 28.96
N ILE A 412 -16.42 -35.65 28.51
CA ILE A 412 -17.06 -36.90 28.94
C ILE A 412 -17.05 -37.86 27.76
N ILE A 413 -16.52 -39.04 28.01
CA ILE A 413 -16.47 -40.16 27.08
C ILE A 413 -17.37 -41.26 27.59
N LYS A 414 -18.33 -41.73 26.80
CA LYS A 414 -19.09 -42.91 27.07
C LYS A 414 -18.66 -44.03 26.14
N ALA A 415 -18.37 -45.17 26.73
CA ALA A 415 -17.91 -46.33 25.99
C ALA A 415 -18.47 -47.63 26.57
N VAL A 416 -18.48 -48.69 25.78
CA VAL A 416 -18.77 -50.04 26.28
C VAL A 416 -17.50 -50.60 26.89
N ASP A 417 -17.62 -51.15 28.11
CA ASP A 417 -16.51 -51.72 28.87
C ASP A 417 -15.86 -52.88 28.11
N ARG A 418 -14.52 -52.79 27.94
CA ARG A 418 -13.71 -53.81 27.32
C ARG A 418 -12.29 -53.81 27.88
N TYR A 419 -11.63 -54.93 27.66
CA TYR A 419 -10.20 -55.04 28.04
C TYR A 419 -9.36 -54.01 27.27
N HIS A 420 -8.42 -53.33 27.94
CA HIS A 420 -7.55 -52.27 27.45
C HIS A 420 -8.20 -50.91 27.10
N LEU A 421 -9.50 -50.69 27.25
CA LEU A 421 -10.16 -49.43 26.93
C LEU A 421 -9.46 -48.21 27.50
N PHE A 422 -9.11 -48.24 28.81
CA PHE A 422 -8.43 -47.14 29.48
C PHE A 422 -7.02 -46.91 28.99
N VAL A 423 -6.32 -47.98 28.63
CA VAL A 423 -4.97 -47.88 28.04
C VAL A 423 -5.02 -47.19 26.72
N ASP A 424 -5.97 -47.57 25.85
CA ASP A 424 -6.16 -46.99 24.53
C ASP A 424 -6.54 -45.52 24.62
N LEU A 425 -7.42 -45.12 25.54
CA LEU A 425 -7.80 -43.74 25.79
C LEU A 425 -6.59 -42.87 26.27
N VAL A 426 -5.80 -43.37 27.19
CA VAL A 426 -4.62 -42.66 27.70
C VAL A 426 -3.52 -42.60 26.67
N ASP A 427 -3.32 -43.69 25.90
CA ASP A 427 -2.31 -43.76 24.83
C ASP A 427 -2.63 -42.78 23.70
N CYS A 428 -3.88 -42.71 23.29
CA CYS A 428 -4.37 -41.74 22.27
C CYS A 428 -4.02 -40.30 22.69
N ILE A 429 -4.32 -39.90 23.92
CA ILE A 429 -4.15 -38.51 24.33
C ILE A 429 -2.69 -38.20 24.67
N SER A 430 -2.00 -39.07 25.40
CA SER A 430 -0.65 -38.77 25.89
C SER A 430 0.43 -39.06 24.85
N ASN A 431 0.34 -40.17 24.10
CA ASN A 431 1.38 -40.60 23.18
C ASN A 431 1.13 -40.20 21.74
N GLN A 432 -0.12 -40.22 21.25
CA GLN A 432 -0.45 -39.86 19.88
C GLN A 432 -0.67 -38.36 19.75
N LEU A 433 -1.45 -37.74 20.66
CA LEU A 433 -1.78 -36.31 20.64
C LEU A 433 -0.83 -35.46 21.48
N HIS A 434 0.09 -36.04 22.24
CA HIS A 434 1.11 -35.39 23.06
C HIS A 434 0.54 -34.38 24.09
N LEU A 435 -0.66 -34.65 24.61
CA LEU A 435 -1.31 -33.80 25.60
C LEU A 435 -1.13 -34.31 27.02
N ALA A 436 -0.96 -33.36 27.93
CA ALA A 436 -0.91 -33.66 29.36
C ALA A 436 -2.32 -33.83 29.92
N ILE A 437 -2.62 -34.97 30.51
CA ILE A 437 -3.90 -35.24 31.20
C ILE A 437 -3.82 -34.66 32.62
N ASN A 438 -4.70 -33.69 32.92
CA ASN A 438 -4.78 -33.06 34.25
C ASN A 438 -5.59 -33.90 35.25
N SER A 439 -6.69 -34.50 34.80
CA SER A 439 -7.46 -35.43 35.63
C SER A 439 -8.12 -36.50 34.75
N PHE A 440 -8.27 -37.70 35.35
CA PHE A 440 -8.90 -38.83 34.72
C PHE A 440 -9.76 -39.58 35.74
N ASN A 441 -11.07 -39.51 35.59
CA ASN A 441 -12.03 -40.17 36.47
C ASN A 441 -12.94 -41.10 35.66
N THR A 442 -13.18 -42.31 36.14
CA THR A 442 -14.00 -43.32 35.48
C THR A 442 -15.05 -43.88 36.40
N ASP A 443 -16.24 -44.12 35.87
CA ASP A 443 -17.35 -44.78 36.52
C ASP A 443 -17.90 -45.85 35.57
N THR A 444 -18.12 -47.05 36.05
CA THR A 444 -18.68 -48.15 35.23
C THR A 444 -19.94 -48.65 35.86
N VAL A 445 -21.06 -48.58 35.09
CA VAL A 445 -22.38 -49.06 35.48
C VAL A 445 -22.96 -49.89 34.33
N ASP A 446 -23.35 -51.11 34.61
CA ASP A 446 -23.97 -52.03 33.64
C ASP A 446 -23.17 -52.16 32.33
N SER A 447 -21.86 -52.35 32.40
CA SER A 447 -20.95 -52.43 31.25
C SER A 447 -20.83 -51.16 30.44
N ILE A 448 -21.33 -50.02 30.91
CA ILE A 448 -21.13 -48.71 30.31
C ILE A 448 -20.11 -47.94 31.16
N VAL A 449 -19.04 -47.54 30.52
CA VAL A 449 -17.98 -46.73 31.14
C VAL A 449 -18.24 -45.27 30.84
N THR A 450 -18.24 -44.45 31.87
CA THR A 450 -18.26 -42.99 31.73
C THR A 450 -16.94 -42.46 32.23
N CYS A 451 -16.10 -41.97 31.32
CA CYS A 451 -14.81 -41.33 31.64
C CYS A 451 -14.98 -39.83 31.62
N ARG A 452 -14.48 -39.16 32.68
CA ARG A 452 -14.29 -37.69 32.66
C ARG A 452 -12.80 -37.43 32.61
N MET A 453 -12.38 -36.68 31.62
CA MET A 453 -10.99 -36.36 31.41
C MET A 453 -10.82 -34.86 31.20
N SER A 454 -9.83 -34.27 31.89
CA SER A 454 -9.48 -32.87 31.74
C SER A 454 -8.04 -32.72 31.24
N PHE A 455 -7.87 -31.80 30.32
CA PHE A 455 -6.60 -31.39 29.70
C PHE A 455 -6.70 -29.92 29.25
N ALA A 456 -5.63 -29.36 28.69
CA ALA A 456 -5.66 -27.98 28.22
C ALA A 456 -5.45 -27.91 26.69
N VAL A 457 -6.16 -26.98 26.02
CA VAL A 457 -6.11 -26.76 24.57
C VAL A 457 -5.99 -25.25 24.26
N HIS A 458 -5.54 -24.89 23.05
CA HIS A 458 -5.45 -23.50 22.63
C HIS A 458 -6.73 -23.01 21.92
N SER A 459 -7.51 -23.94 21.32
CA SER A 459 -8.69 -23.58 20.54
C SER A 459 -9.72 -24.69 20.49
N TYR A 460 -10.93 -24.34 20.01
CA TYR A 460 -12.01 -25.29 19.73
C TYR A 460 -11.68 -26.24 18.57
N ASP A 461 -10.94 -25.79 17.56
CA ASP A 461 -10.51 -26.64 16.44
C ASP A 461 -9.58 -27.76 16.93
N GLU A 462 -8.64 -27.43 17.84
CA GLU A 462 -7.79 -28.42 18.49
C GLU A 462 -8.63 -29.41 19.31
N LEU A 463 -9.55 -28.91 20.14
CA LEU A 463 -10.46 -29.75 20.93
C LEU A 463 -11.32 -30.65 20.02
N SER A 464 -11.86 -30.13 18.92
CA SER A 464 -12.66 -30.89 17.97
C SER A 464 -11.87 -32.03 17.35
N THR A 465 -10.62 -31.78 16.99
CA THR A 465 -9.71 -32.80 16.46
C THR A 465 -9.43 -33.91 17.49
N ILE A 466 -9.19 -33.52 18.75
CA ILE A 466 -8.97 -34.45 19.85
C ILE A 466 -10.21 -35.33 20.08
N MET A 467 -11.38 -34.71 20.15
CA MET A 467 -12.65 -35.43 20.34
C MET A 467 -12.94 -36.42 19.20
N HIS A 468 -12.57 -36.04 17.95
CA HIS A 468 -12.69 -36.92 16.79
C HIS A 468 -11.80 -38.15 16.92
N HIS A 469 -10.51 -37.99 17.24
CA HIS A 469 -9.60 -39.13 17.40
C HIS A 469 -10.02 -40.07 18.54
N ILE A 470 -10.53 -39.52 19.66
CA ILE A 470 -11.06 -40.34 20.76
C ILE A 470 -12.30 -41.11 20.29
N GLY A 471 -13.15 -40.48 19.48
CA GLY A 471 -14.36 -41.13 18.92
C GLY A 471 -14.07 -42.27 17.95
N GLU A 472 -12.87 -42.33 17.37
CA GLU A 472 -12.41 -43.43 16.49
C GLU A 472 -11.96 -44.68 17.27
N ILE A 473 -11.81 -44.60 18.61
CA ILE A 473 -11.41 -45.73 19.44
C ILE A 473 -12.54 -46.73 19.53
N ASP A 474 -12.23 -48.00 19.28
CA ASP A 474 -13.21 -49.06 19.37
C ASP A 474 -13.96 -49.06 20.72
N SER A 475 -15.26 -49.20 20.69
CA SER A 475 -16.19 -49.22 21.85
C SER A 475 -16.50 -47.85 22.42
N VAL A 476 -15.97 -46.74 21.92
CA VAL A 476 -16.40 -45.39 22.27
C VAL A 476 -17.66 -45.06 21.48
N ASP A 477 -18.72 -44.67 22.18
CA ASP A 477 -20.04 -44.35 21.61
C ASP A 477 -20.27 -42.83 21.55
N GLU A 478 -19.84 -42.11 22.57
CA GLU A 478 -20.08 -40.67 22.68
C GLU A 478 -18.89 -39.93 23.30
N VAL A 479 -18.46 -38.83 22.69
CA VAL A 479 -17.49 -37.89 23.26
C VAL A 479 -18.11 -36.51 23.28
N LYS A 480 -18.22 -35.90 24.45
CA LYS A 480 -18.80 -34.56 24.62
C LYS A 480 -17.94 -33.70 25.53
N ARG A 481 -17.87 -32.40 25.23
CA ARG A 481 -17.37 -31.42 26.18
C ARG A 481 -18.39 -31.19 27.30
N LEU A 482 -17.91 -31.04 28.53
CA LEU A 482 -18.73 -30.79 29.71
C LEU A 482 -19.10 -29.32 29.83
#